data_f8be69d365f4baf1245d2ae5d4e1cbc7
#
_entry.id   f8be69d365f4baf1245d2ae5d4e1cbc7
#
_cell.length_a   1.000
_cell.length_b   1.000
_cell.length_c   1.000
_cell.angle_alpha   90.00
_cell.angle_beta   90.00
_cell.angle_gamma   90.00
#
_symmetry.space_group_name_H-M   'P 1'
#
loop_
_entity.id
_entity.type
_entity.pdbx_description
1 polymer ?
#
loop_
_entity_poly.entity_id
_entity_poly.type
_entity_poly.pdbx_seq_one_letter_code
_entity_poly.pdbx_strand_id
1 'polypeptide(L)'
;MSNVSEIICAPLTPAGFSSIAVIRLSGKGCIELVAKHFSHCKKLLSSPSHNLIFGSFFSETGEPIDEVLLSVFREPHSYTGEDVIEISCHGNPNLVNRILNTILLSCRLAKPGEFTLRAFLNGKMDLSQAEAVNDLIQAQATQAEKAALMQLKGKLSKYLQLLLNRITELRIRFELAIDFADQDLPLPDSNAMYQELIDIIKTAEELKNTGEQGRRLREGIKICLTGAPNVGKSSLFNALLQQNRAIVTPHPGTTRDYLEECLSLNGFPVVIYDTAGLR
;
A
#
# COMPACT_ATOMS: atom_id res chain seq x y z
N MET A 1 -20.50 4.90 9.07
CA MET A 1 -20.18 5.03 7.64
C MET A 1 -19.55 6.40 7.45
N SER A 2 -18.26 6.51 7.18
CA SER A 2 -17.58 7.79 6.95
C SER A 2 -18.11 8.36 5.62
N ASN A 3 -18.53 9.64 5.61
CA ASN A 3 -18.95 10.34 4.40
C ASN A 3 -17.76 10.34 3.41
N VAL A 4 -17.85 9.52 2.37
CA VAL A 4 -16.84 9.41 1.30
C VAL A 4 -16.71 10.71 0.49
N SER A 5 -17.61 11.68 0.70
CA SER A 5 -17.65 12.97 -0.01
C SER A 5 -16.78 14.07 0.60
N GLU A 6 -16.18 13.85 1.76
CA GLU A 6 -15.36 14.88 2.42
C GLU A 6 -13.94 14.93 1.83
N ILE A 7 -13.41 16.15 1.69
CA ILE A 7 -11.98 16.34 1.34
C ILE A 7 -11.13 15.87 2.51
N ILE A 8 -10.15 15.03 2.21
CA ILE A 8 -9.13 14.57 3.16
C ILE A 8 -7.76 15.08 2.78
N CYS A 9 -6.90 15.30 3.76
CA CYS A 9 -5.50 15.64 3.55
C CYS A 9 -4.58 14.90 4.51
N ALA A 10 -3.35 14.65 4.08
CA ALA A 10 -2.27 14.17 4.96
C ALA A 10 -0.90 14.48 4.36
N PRO A 11 0.15 14.63 5.19
CA PRO A 11 1.52 14.57 4.72
C PRO A 11 1.82 13.14 4.24
N LEU A 12 2.51 13.03 3.10
CA LEU A 12 2.94 11.75 2.51
C LEU A 12 4.39 11.41 2.87
N THR A 13 5.19 12.43 3.20
CA THR A 13 6.58 12.27 3.60
C THR A 13 6.69 12.10 5.11
N PRO A 14 7.69 11.36 5.62
CA PRO A 14 7.92 11.23 7.05
C PRO A 14 8.08 12.58 7.75
N ALA A 15 7.66 12.63 9.02
CA ALA A 15 7.86 13.84 9.85
C ALA A 15 9.36 14.07 10.11
N GLY A 16 9.77 15.34 10.13
CA GLY A 16 11.15 15.76 10.39
C GLY A 16 11.65 16.77 9.36
N PHE A 17 12.93 17.13 9.48
CA PHE A 17 13.59 18.02 8.52
C PHE A 17 14.02 17.23 7.28
N SER A 18 13.63 17.73 6.12
CA SER A 18 14.00 17.19 4.80
C SER A 18 14.10 18.33 3.78
N SER A 19 14.64 18.07 2.60
CA SER A 19 14.66 19.08 1.53
C SER A 19 13.26 19.38 1.01
N ILE A 20 12.38 18.37 0.95
CA ILE A 20 11.02 18.46 0.41
C ILE A 20 10.06 17.68 1.30
N ALA A 21 8.86 18.24 1.52
CA ALA A 21 7.72 17.53 2.07
C ALA A 21 6.56 17.59 1.08
N VAL A 22 5.73 16.55 1.07
CA VAL A 22 4.55 16.45 0.21
C VAL A 22 3.29 16.28 1.06
N ILE A 23 2.29 17.13 0.81
CA ILE A 23 0.96 17.03 1.41
C ILE A 23 -0.02 16.69 0.29
N ARG A 24 -0.82 15.62 0.46
CA ARG A 24 -1.86 15.22 -0.50
C ARG A 24 -3.22 15.59 0.03
N LEU A 25 -4.06 16.10 -0.87
CA LEU A 25 -5.49 16.22 -0.67
C LEU A 25 -6.23 15.33 -1.68
N SER A 26 -7.36 14.76 -1.28
CA SER A 26 -8.25 13.99 -2.16
C SER A 26 -9.71 14.27 -1.83
N GLY A 27 -10.53 14.33 -2.86
CA GLY A 27 -11.96 14.54 -2.78
C GLY A 27 -12.43 15.69 -3.64
N LYS A 28 -13.73 15.71 -3.93
CA LYS A 28 -14.36 16.74 -4.77
C LYS A 28 -14.19 18.13 -4.17
N GLY A 29 -13.63 19.06 -4.95
CA GLY A 29 -13.38 20.43 -4.51
C GLY A 29 -12.02 20.67 -3.85
N CYS A 30 -11.14 19.66 -3.78
CA CYS A 30 -9.80 19.81 -3.18
C CYS A 30 -8.92 20.79 -3.97
N ILE A 31 -9.08 20.85 -5.30
CA ILE A 31 -8.33 21.76 -6.17
C ILE A 31 -8.78 23.21 -5.93
N GLU A 32 -10.10 23.43 -5.83
CA GLU A 32 -10.69 24.73 -5.52
C GLU A 32 -10.30 25.22 -4.13
N LEU A 33 -10.19 24.31 -3.17
CA LEU A 33 -9.74 24.63 -1.81
C LEU A 33 -8.31 25.17 -1.85
N VAL A 34 -7.39 24.45 -2.49
CA VAL A 34 -5.97 24.85 -2.59
C VAL A 34 -5.83 26.13 -3.42
N ALA A 35 -6.65 26.32 -4.45
CA ALA A 35 -6.62 27.51 -5.32
C ALA A 35 -6.88 28.82 -4.56
N LYS A 36 -7.62 28.81 -3.46
CA LYS A 36 -7.87 29.99 -2.61
C LYS A 36 -6.59 30.50 -1.95
N HIS A 37 -5.63 29.63 -1.72
CA HIS A 37 -4.37 29.90 -1.02
C HIS A 37 -3.15 29.93 -1.95
N PHE A 38 -3.37 29.98 -3.27
CA PHE A 38 -2.29 29.88 -4.25
C PHE A 38 -2.19 31.09 -5.19
N SER A 39 -1.00 31.57 -5.47
CA SER A 39 -0.73 32.77 -6.27
C SER A 39 -1.34 32.73 -7.67
N HIS A 40 -1.38 31.54 -8.29
CA HIS A 40 -1.88 31.36 -9.65
C HIS A 40 -3.23 30.62 -9.70
N CYS A 41 -4.20 31.08 -8.90
CA CYS A 41 -5.52 30.48 -8.73
C CYS A 41 -6.18 30.12 -10.08
N LYS A 42 -6.31 31.06 -11.02
CA LYS A 42 -6.95 30.83 -12.33
C LYS A 42 -6.22 29.74 -13.14
N LYS A 43 -4.89 29.73 -13.13
CA LYS A 43 -4.08 28.73 -13.82
C LYS A 43 -4.28 27.34 -13.20
N LEU A 44 -4.37 27.27 -11.86
CA LEU A 44 -4.61 26.02 -11.15
C LEU A 44 -5.99 25.44 -11.48
N LEU A 45 -7.04 26.27 -11.44
CA LEU A 45 -8.41 25.85 -11.73
C LEU A 45 -8.61 25.36 -13.17
N SER A 46 -7.93 25.98 -14.13
CA SER A 46 -7.96 25.59 -15.56
C SER A 46 -6.93 24.51 -15.93
N SER A 47 -6.11 24.05 -14.99
CA SER A 47 -5.05 23.09 -15.29
C SER A 47 -5.63 21.72 -15.64
N PRO A 48 -5.12 21.06 -16.70
CA PRO A 48 -5.47 19.68 -16.98
C PRO A 48 -4.88 18.73 -15.92
N SER A 49 -5.36 17.47 -15.94
CA SER A 49 -4.78 16.41 -15.10
C SER A 49 -3.31 16.16 -15.44
N HIS A 50 -2.52 15.68 -14.46
CA HIS A 50 -1.09 15.36 -14.59
C HIS A 50 -0.24 16.57 -14.96
N ASN A 51 -0.54 17.72 -14.38
CA ASN A 51 0.20 18.96 -14.62
C ASN A 51 0.85 19.48 -13.33
N LEU A 52 1.96 20.19 -13.49
CA LEU A 52 2.72 20.81 -12.40
C LEU A 52 2.63 22.32 -12.50
N ILE A 53 2.40 22.99 -11.37
CA ILE A 53 2.31 24.46 -11.31
C ILE A 53 3.14 24.96 -10.13
N PHE A 54 4.13 25.78 -10.43
CA PHE A 54 4.92 26.47 -9.40
C PHE A 54 4.28 27.79 -9.00
N GLY A 55 4.36 28.15 -7.71
CA GLY A 55 3.88 29.42 -7.17
C GLY A 55 3.94 29.49 -5.66
N SER A 56 3.51 30.62 -5.10
CA SER A 56 3.52 30.87 -3.68
C SER A 56 2.22 30.39 -3.03
N PHE A 57 2.32 29.80 -1.84
CA PHE A 57 1.21 29.39 -0.98
C PHE A 57 1.03 30.37 0.16
N PHE A 58 -0.20 30.75 0.46
CA PHE A 58 -0.57 31.78 1.43
C PHE A 58 -1.41 31.22 2.56
N SER A 59 -1.31 31.84 3.73
CA SER A 59 -2.20 31.59 4.86
C SER A 59 -3.60 32.15 4.60
N GLU A 60 -4.54 31.87 5.52
CA GLU A 60 -5.88 32.47 5.51
C GLU A 60 -5.85 34.00 5.59
N THR A 61 -4.85 34.57 6.26
CA THR A 61 -4.63 36.02 6.38
C THR A 61 -3.92 36.65 5.20
N GLY A 62 -3.56 35.85 4.17
CA GLY A 62 -2.86 36.31 2.97
C GLY A 62 -1.34 36.45 3.14
N GLU A 63 -0.77 35.99 4.24
CA GLU A 63 0.69 35.98 4.43
C GLU A 63 1.33 34.84 3.64
N PRO A 64 2.46 35.06 2.95
CA PRO A 64 3.17 33.99 2.26
C PRO A 64 3.71 32.98 3.26
N ILE A 65 3.50 31.70 2.97
CA ILE A 65 4.02 30.59 3.78
C ILE A 65 5.26 29.99 3.12
N ASP A 66 5.17 29.62 1.83
CA ASP A 66 6.23 28.96 1.11
C ASP A 66 6.05 29.08 -0.42
N GLU A 67 7.10 28.84 -1.18
CA GLU A 67 7.03 28.57 -2.60
C GLU A 67 6.84 27.06 -2.82
N VAL A 68 5.79 26.68 -3.51
CA VAL A 68 5.36 25.29 -3.64
C VAL A 68 5.21 24.87 -5.09
N LEU A 69 5.34 23.57 -5.32
CA LEU A 69 4.99 22.94 -6.59
C LEU A 69 3.72 22.12 -6.38
N LEU A 70 2.66 22.46 -7.12
CA LEU A 70 1.38 21.76 -7.08
C LEU A 70 1.29 20.73 -8.21
N SER A 71 0.98 19.47 -7.87
CA SER A 71 0.69 18.41 -8.83
C SER A 71 -0.82 18.18 -8.87
N VAL A 72 -1.43 18.33 -10.03
CA VAL A 72 -2.90 18.24 -10.21
C VAL A 72 -3.26 16.91 -10.87
N PHE A 73 -4.21 16.18 -10.27
CA PHE A 73 -4.77 14.95 -10.82
C PHE A 73 -6.28 15.03 -10.76
N ARG A 74 -6.94 14.98 -11.92
CA ARG A 74 -8.41 15.05 -12.01
C ARG A 74 -9.01 13.66 -12.11
N GLU A 75 -10.19 13.51 -11.54
CA GLU A 75 -11.00 12.30 -11.68
C GLU A 75 -11.22 11.91 -13.15
N PRO A 76 -11.27 10.63 -13.51
CA PRO A 76 -10.93 9.47 -12.69
C PRO A 76 -9.42 9.15 -12.71
N HIS A 77 -8.56 10.01 -13.28
CA HIS A 77 -7.14 9.77 -13.54
C HIS A 77 -6.25 10.23 -12.37
N SER A 78 -6.51 9.67 -11.18
CA SER A 78 -5.76 9.93 -9.95
C SER A 78 -5.53 8.64 -9.17
N TYR A 79 -4.80 8.70 -8.07
CA TYR A 79 -4.57 7.56 -7.18
C TYR A 79 -5.86 7.04 -6.55
N THR A 80 -6.70 7.94 -6.03
CA THR A 80 -7.97 7.59 -5.37
C THR A 80 -9.14 7.44 -6.33
N GLY A 81 -9.00 7.87 -7.60
CA GLY A 81 -10.10 8.00 -8.56
C GLY A 81 -10.93 9.27 -8.39
N GLU A 82 -10.66 10.08 -7.35
CA GLU A 82 -11.24 11.40 -7.10
C GLU A 82 -10.29 12.49 -7.63
N ASP A 83 -10.69 13.77 -7.54
CA ASP A 83 -9.73 14.86 -7.68
C ASP A 83 -8.67 14.75 -6.59
N VAL A 84 -7.40 14.88 -6.98
CA VAL A 84 -6.25 14.85 -6.08
C VAL A 84 -5.34 16.01 -6.39
N ILE A 85 -4.82 16.65 -5.36
CA ILE A 85 -3.76 17.64 -5.48
C ILE A 85 -2.65 17.34 -4.46
N GLU A 86 -1.41 17.43 -4.91
CA GLU A 86 -0.24 17.29 -4.05
C GLU A 86 0.50 18.62 -3.99
N ILE A 87 0.83 19.03 -2.77
CA ILE A 87 1.57 20.24 -2.47
C ILE A 87 2.98 19.83 -2.05
N SER A 88 3.96 20.03 -2.93
CA SER A 88 5.36 19.86 -2.59
C SER A 88 5.92 21.17 -2.07
N CYS A 89 6.33 21.21 -0.81
CA CYS A 89 6.87 22.36 -0.09
C CYS A 89 8.25 22.04 0.48
N HIS A 90 8.93 23.04 1.07
CA HIS A 90 10.16 22.78 1.81
C HIS A 90 9.87 21.92 3.05
N GLY A 91 10.73 20.93 3.31
CA GLY A 91 10.55 19.91 4.35
C GLY A 91 10.92 20.44 5.77
N ASN A 92 10.45 21.64 6.10
CA ASN A 92 10.53 22.20 7.46
C ASN A 92 9.21 21.90 8.20
N PRO A 93 9.24 21.22 9.35
CA PRO A 93 8.03 20.88 10.10
C PRO A 93 7.11 22.07 10.39
N ASN A 94 7.66 23.27 10.64
CA ASN A 94 6.84 24.46 10.87
C ASN A 94 6.10 24.92 9.60
N LEU A 95 6.75 24.87 8.43
CA LEU A 95 6.11 25.19 7.14
C LEU A 95 5.01 24.17 6.81
N VAL A 96 5.30 22.89 6.96
CA VAL A 96 4.32 21.81 6.74
C VAL A 96 3.10 22.00 7.64
N ASN A 97 3.30 22.27 8.92
CA ASN A 97 2.20 22.51 9.87
C ASN A 97 1.40 23.77 9.52
N ARG A 98 2.05 24.88 9.09
CA ARG A 98 1.35 26.08 8.66
C ARG A 98 0.47 25.82 7.43
N ILE A 99 0.97 25.11 6.44
CA ILE A 99 0.19 24.70 5.26
C ILE A 99 -0.99 23.80 5.68
N LEU A 100 -0.72 22.77 6.49
CA LEU A 100 -1.77 21.86 6.99
C LEU A 100 -2.85 22.60 7.77
N ASN A 101 -2.49 23.48 8.71
CA ASN A 101 -3.45 24.25 9.49
C ASN A 101 -4.33 25.14 8.61
N THR A 102 -3.78 25.73 7.55
CA THR A 102 -4.54 26.53 6.59
C THR A 102 -5.56 25.66 5.85
N ILE A 103 -5.19 24.48 5.41
CA ILE A 103 -6.07 23.57 4.64
C ILE A 103 -7.12 22.94 5.56
N LEU A 104 -6.76 22.57 6.80
CA LEU A 104 -7.66 21.90 7.76
C LEU A 104 -8.85 22.74 8.21
N LEU A 105 -8.87 24.04 7.91
CA LEU A 105 -10.06 24.87 8.11
C LEU A 105 -11.24 24.43 7.22
N SER A 106 -10.96 23.75 6.10
CA SER A 106 -11.98 23.37 5.11
C SER A 106 -11.94 21.88 4.72
N CYS A 107 -11.11 21.08 5.36
CA CYS A 107 -11.04 19.64 5.18
C CYS A 107 -10.64 18.95 6.49
N ARG A 108 -10.52 17.62 6.49
CA ARG A 108 -10.02 16.87 7.66
C ARG A 108 -8.77 16.08 7.35
N LEU A 109 -8.06 15.69 8.40
CA LEU A 109 -6.97 14.71 8.26
C LEU A 109 -7.50 13.36 7.79
N ALA A 110 -6.76 12.76 6.88
CA ALA A 110 -6.99 11.39 6.45
C ALA A 110 -6.67 10.41 7.60
N LYS A 111 -7.48 9.36 7.71
CA LYS A 111 -7.15 8.21 8.57
C LYS A 111 -6.01 7.40 7.93
N PRO A 112 -5.23 6.65 8.72
CA PRO A 112 -4.24 5.73 8.17
C PRO A 112 -4.84 4.82 7.11
N GLY A 113 -4.19 4.76 5.91
CA GLY A 113 -4.66 3.96 4.77
C GLY A 113 -5.88 4.51 4.02
N GLU A 114 -6.43 5.68 4.38
CA GLU A 114 -7.70 6.17 3.80
C GLU A 114 -7.59 6.48 2.29
N PHE A 115 -6.47 6.98 1.79
CA PHE A 115 -6.30 7.18 0.35
C PHE A 115 -6.38 5.86 -0.42
N THR A 116 -5.75 4.80 0.08
CA THR A 116 -5.80 3.46 -0.52
C THR A 116 -7.19 2.84 -0.40
N LEU A 117 -7.87 3.05 0.74
CA LEU A 117 -9.26 2.63 0.90
C LEU A 117 -10.17 3.28 -0.14
N ARG A 118 -10.04 4.60 -0.39
CA ARG A 118 -10.80 5.29 -1.43
C ARG A 118 -10.47 4.78 -2.82
N ALA A 119 -9.20 4.51 -3.10
CA ALA A 119 -8.79 3.90 -4.36
C ALA A 119 -9.45 2.53 -4.58
N PHE A 120 -9.53 1.69 -3.55
CA PHE A 120 -10.25 0.43 -3.58
C PHE A 120 -11.76 0.62 -3.80
N LEU A 121 -12.42 1.49 -3.04
CA LEU A 121 -13.86 1.76 -3.16
C LEU A 121 -14.25 2.33 -4.53
N ASN A 122 -13.35 3.11 -5.15
CA ASN A 122 -13.54 3.68 -6.48
C ASN A 122 -13.06 2.75 -7.62
N GLY A 123 -12.75 1.47 -7.32
CA GLY A 123 -12.38 0.47 -8.32
C GLY A 123 -11.03 0.69 -9.00
N LYS A 124 -10.13 1.52 -8.43
CA LYS A 124 -8.79 1.76 -8.97
C LYS A 124 -7.84 0.59 -8.72
N MET A 125 -8.12 -0.17 -7.69
CA MET A 125 -7.39 -1.39 -7.31
C MET A 125 -8.32 -2.35 -6.58
N ASP A 126 -7.98 -3.61 -6.56
CA ASP A 126 -8.65 -4.62 -5.73
C ASP A 126 -8.04 -4.69 -4.31
N LEU A 127 -8.65 -5.51 -3.44
CA LEU A 127 -8.21 -5.63 -2.05
C LEU A 127 -6.77 -6.16 -1.94
N SER A 128 -6.40 -7.14 -2.77
CA SER A 128 -5.05 -7.71 -2.82
C SER A 128 -4.00 -6.66 -3.20
N GLN A 129 -4.33 -5.79 -4.16
CA GLN A 129 -3.47 -4.68 -4.57
C GLN A 129 -3.38 -3.60 -3.48
N ALA A 130 -4.49 -3.33 -2.77
CA ALA A 130 -4.51 -2.37 -1.66
C ALA A 130 -3.62 -2.82 -0.49
N GLU A 131 -3.63 -4.12 -0.15
CA GLU A 131 -2.72 -4.69 0.84
C GLU A 131 -1.25 -4.59 0.37
N ALA A 132 -0.99 -4.87 -0.91
CA ALA A 132 0.34 -4.83 -1.49
C ALA A 132 0.99 -3.43 -1.46
N VAL A 133 0.20 -2.35 -1.43
CA VAL A 133 0.72 -0.98 -1.25
C VAL A 133 1.48 -0.87 0.08
N ASN A 134 0.88 -1.33 1.17
CA ASN A 134 1.50 -1.30 2.49
C ASN A 134 2.70 -2.24 2.57
N ASP A 135 2.58 -3.44 2.02
CA ASP A 135 3.66 -4.43 2.00
C ASP A 135 4.88 -3.90 1.22
N LEU A 136 4.66 -3.19 0.10
CA LEU A 136 5.72 -2.57 -0.68
C LEU A 136 6.43 -1.44 0.08
N ILE A 137 5.68 -0.60 0.80
CA ILE A 137 6.24 0.50 1.60
C ILE A 137 7.08 -0.06 2.77
N GLN A 138 6.64 -1.17 3.36
CA GLN A 138 7.30 -1.77 4.52
C GLN A 138 8.34 -2.85 4.17
N ALA A 139 8.52 -3.17 2.89
CA ALA A 139 9.44 -4.21 2.46
C ALA A 139 10.89 -3.88 2.87
N GLN A 140 11.49 -4.76 3.67
CA GLN A 140 12.86 -4.60 4.19
C GLN A 140 13.90 -5.45 3.44
N ALA A 141 13.46 -6.22 2.44
CA ALA A 141 14.33 -7.10 1.67
C ALA A 141 13.86 -7.18 0.21
N THR A 142 14.80 -7.35 -0.71
CA THR A 142 14.54 -7.33 -2.16
C THR A 142 13.50 -8.37 -2.62
N GLN A 143 13.43 -9.54 -1.99
CA GLN A 143 12.44 -10.54 -2.36
C GLN A 143 11.04 -10.16 -1.87
N ALA A 144 10.92 -9.53 -0.69
CA ALA A 144 9.65 -8.97 -0.20
C ALA A 144 9.15 -7.84 -1.10
N GLU A 145 10.02 -6.91 -1.49
CA GLU A 145 9.73 -5.83 -2.44
C GLU A 145 9.20 -6.38 -3.78
N LYS A 146 9.91 -7.36 -4.37
CA LYS A 146 9.49 -7.99 -5.63
C LYS A 146 8.14 -8.68 -5.51
N ALA A 147 7.88 -9.39 -4.42
CA ALA A 147 6.60 -10.06 -4.18
C ALA A 147 5.47 -9.04 -4.06
N ALA A 148 5.63 -7.99 -3.24
CA ALA A 148 4.66 -6.92 -3.09
C ALA A 148 4.40 -6.18 -4.42
N LEU A 149 5.44 -5.90 -5.20
CA LEU A 149 5.29 -5.26 -6.52
C LEU A 149 4.52 -6.15 -7.52
N MET A 150 4.73 -7.47 -7.50
CA MET A 150 3.98 -8.40 -8.35
C MET A 150 2.51 -8.46 -7.94
N GLN A 151 2.22 -8.45 -6.65
CA GLN A 151 0.85 -8.41 -6.11
C GLN A 151 0.17 -7.08 -6.46
N LEU A 152 0.86 -5.94 -6.29
CA LEU A 152 0.37 -4.62 -6.70
C LEU A 152 0.06 -4.54 -8.20
N LYS A 153 0.83 -5.21 -9.04
CA LYS A 153 0.55 -5.35 -10.49
C LYS A 153 -0.61 -6.29 -10.81
N GLY A 154 -1.32 -6.82 -9.80
CA GLY A 154 -2.52 -7.64 -9.95
C GLY A 154 -2.24 -9.08 -10.41
N LYS A 155 -1.03 -9.62 -10.23
CA LYS A 155 -0.75 -11.01 -10.63
C LYS A 155 -1.61 -12.01 -9.86
N LEU A 156 -1.77 -11.83 -8.55
CA LEU A 156 -2.61 -12.68 -7.71
C LEU A 156 -4.07 -12.59 -8.15
N SER A 157 -4.57 -11.39 -8.36
CA SER A 157 -5.95 -11.14 -8.78
C SER A 157 -6.28 -11.78 -10.13
N LYS A 158 -5.36 -11.68 -11.09
CA LYS A 158 -5.52 -12.35 -12.40
C LYS A 158 -5.58 -13.87 -12.25
N TYR A 159 -4.73 -14.44 -11.39
CA TYR A 159 -4.73 -15.89 -11.15
C TYR A 159 -6.03 -16.35 -10.49
N LEU A 160 -6.50 -15.62 -9.47
CA LEU A 160 -7.79 -15.90 -8.82
C LEU A 160 -8.96 -15.77 -9.78
N GLN A 161 -8.93 -14.77 -10.68
CA GLN A 161 -9.98 -14.59 -11.69
C GLN A 161 -10.03 -15.75 -12.70
N LEU A 162 -8.88 -16.30 -13.10
CA LEU A 162 -8.83 -17.49 -13.95
C LEU A 162 -9.46 -18.70 -13.26
N LEU A 163 -9.14 -18.92 -11.97
CA LEU A 163 -9.78 -19.99 -11.20
C LEU A 163 -11.29 -19.78 -11.06
N LEU A 164 -11.72 -18.54 -10.76
CA LEU A 164 -13.13 -18.20 -10.63
C LEU A 164 -13.89 -18.44 -11.95
N ASN A 165 -13.32 -18.08 -13.07
CA ASN A 165 -13.91 -18.31 -14.39
C ASN A 165 -14.09 -19.81 -14.64
N ARG A 166 -13.07 -20.64 -14.38
CA ARG A 166 -13.15 -22.10 -14.53
C ARG A 166 -14.24 -22.71 -13.64
N ILE A 167 -14.33 -22.29 -12.39
CA ILE A 167 -15.39 -22.74 -11.46
C ILE A 167 -16.77 -22.33 -11.99
N THR A 168 -16.90 -21.10 -12.50
CA THR A 168 -18.16 -20.59 -13.02
C THR A 168 -18.59 -21.37 -14.27
N GLU A 169 -17.68 -21.64 -15.19
CA GLU A 169 -17.97 -22.47 -16.37
C GLU A 169 -18.38 -23.89 -16.00
N LEU A 170 -17.68 -24.50 -15.04
CA LEU A 170 -18.02 -25.82 -14.56
C LEU A 170 -19.41 -25.83 -13.89
N ARG A 171 -19.73 -24.82 -13.07
CA ARG A 171 -21.05 -24.66 -12.47
C ARG A 171 -22.17 -24.56 -13.52
N ILE A 172 -21.96 -23.73 -14.56
CA ILE A 172 -22.94 -23.61 -15.66
C ILE A 172 -23.20 -24.95 -16.31
N ARG A 173 -22.15 -25.76 -16.58
CA ARG A 173 -22.32 -27.09 -17.16
C ARG A 173 -23.10 -28.04 -16.23
N PHE A 174 -22.91 -27.98 -14.91
CA PHE A 174 -23.70 -28.75 -13.95
C PHE A 174 -25.16 -28.31 -13.93
N GLU A 175 -25.43 -26.99 -13.89
CA GLU A 175 -26.77 -26.43 -13.92
C GLU A 175 -27.51 -26.88 -15.20
N LEU A 176 -26.86 -26.77 -16.38
CA LEU A 176 -27.43 -27.26 -17.64
C LEU A 176 -27.71 -28.78 -17.63
N ALA A 177 -26.82 -29.59 -17.07
CA ALA A 177 -27.01 -31.03 -16.96
C ALA A 177 -28.21 -31.41 -16.07
N ILE A 178 -28.50 -30.60 -15.05
CA ILE A 178 -29.64 -30.82 -14.14
C ILE A 178 -30.94 -30.32 -14.78
N ASP A 179 -30.95 -29.12 -15.35
CA ASP A 179 -32.14 -28.46 -15.86
C ASP A 179 -32.69 -29.15 -17.16
N PHE A 180 -31.81 -29.77 -17.93
CA PHE A 180 -32.15 -30.40 -19.19
C PHE A 180 -31.99 -31.93 -19.18
N ALA A 181 -31.98 -32.54 -17.96
CA ALA A 181 -31.81 -34.00 -17.81
C ALA A 181 -32.85 -34.83 -18.57
N ASP A 182 -34.07 -34.32 -18.79
CA ASP A 182 -35.18 -34.97 -19.44
C ASP A 182 -35.26 -34.68 -20.96
N GLN A 183 -34.32 -33.90 -21.49
CA GLN A 183 -34.31 -33.54 -22.90
C GLN A 183 -33.20 -34.34 -23.63
N ASP A 184 -33.45 -34.75 -24.89
CA ASP A 184 -32.47 -35.44 -25.78
C ASP A 184 -31.31 -34.54 -26.24
N LEU A 185 -30.76 -33.71 -25.31
CA LEU A 185 -29.59 -32.89 -25.54
C LEU A 185 -28.32 -33.66 -25.13
N PRO A 186 -27.19 -33.49 -25.85
CA PRO A 186 -25.95 -34.11 -25.43
C PRO A 186 -25.51 -33.53 -24.10
N LEU A 187 -25.70 -34.32 -23.03
CA LEU A 187 -25.26 -33.94 -21.70
C LEU A 187 -23.72 -33.84 -21.63
N PRO A 188 -23.19 -32.93 -20.87
CA PRO A 188 -21.75 -32.85 -20.64
C PRO A 188 -21.22 -34.15 -20.03
N ASP A 189 -20.03 -34.58 -20.46
CA ASP A 189 -19.36 -35.76 -19.90
C ASP A 189 -19.08 -35.58 -18.42
N SER A 190 -19.77 -36.33 -17.56
CA SER A 190 -19.63 -36.26 -16.10
C SER A 190 -18.21 -36.59 -15.65
N ASN A 191 -17.49 -37.49 -16.30
CA ASN A 191 -16.11 -37.82 -15.96
C ASN A 191 -15.17 -36.67 -16.31
N ALA A 192 -15.35 -35.99 -17.44
CA ALA A 192 -14.59 -34.83 -17.81
C ALA A 192 -14.80 -33.69 -16.84
N MET A 193 -16.05 -33.42 -16.39
CA MET A 193 -16.36 -32.41 -15.39
C MET A 193 -15.73 -32.74 -14.02
N TYR A 194 -15.74 -34.01 -13.61
CA TYR A 194 -15.10 -34.46 -12.39
C TYR A 194 -13.59 -34.24 -12.43
N GLN A 195 -12.92 -34.60 -13.51
CA GLN A 195 -11.49 -34.39 -13.68
C GLN A 195 -11.13 -32.90 -13.70
N GLU A 196 -11.93 -32.06 -14.31
CA GLU A 196 -11.75 -30.59 -14.28
C GLU A 196 -11.89 -30.03 -12.86
N LEU A 197 -12.84 -30.52 -12.06
CA LEU A 197 -12.98 -30.13 -10.65
C LEU A 197 -11.74 -30.51 -9.83
N ILE A 198 -11.23 -31.73 -10.00
CA ILE A 198 -9.99 -32.20 -9.35
C ILE A 198 -8.81 -31.29 -9.69
N ASP A 199 -8.66 -30.91 -10.95
CA ASP A 199 -7.59 -30.03 -11.41
C ASP A 199 -7.71 -28.61 -10.83
N ILE A 200 -8.95 -28.07 -10.74
CA ILE A 200 -9.21 -26.78 -10.07
C ILE A 200 -8.83 -26.85 -8.61
N ILE A 201 -9.22 -27.90 -7.89
CA ILE A 201 -8.88 -28.10 -6.47
C ILE A 201 -7.37 -28.15 -6.30
N LYS A 202 -6.66 -28.94 -7.11
CA LYS A 202 -5.20 -29.05 -7.08
C LYS A 202 -4.53 -27.68 -7.28
N THR A 203 -4.99 -26.93 -8.27
CA THR A 203 -4.45 -25.59 -8.57
C THR A 203 -4.68 -24.61 -7.41
N ALA A 204 -5.86 -24.67 -6.76
CA ALA A 204 -6.17 -23.87 -5.60
C ALA A 204 -5.30 -24.23 -4.37
N GLU A 205 -5.05 -25.53 -4.15
CA GLU A 205 -4.17 -26.02 -3.10
C GLU A 205 -2.71 -25.61 -3.32
N GLU A 206 -2.22 -25.69 -4.54
CA GLU A 206 -0.89 -25.21 -4.92
C GLU A 206 -0.76 -23.71 -4.59
N LEU A 207 -1.74 -22.88 -4.97
CA LEU A 207 -1.76 -21.47 -4.64
C LEU A 207 -1.78 -21.24 -3.12
N LYS A 208 -2.63 -21.94 -2.38
CA LYS A 208 -2.70 -21.88 -0.92
C LYS A 208 -1.34 -22.18 -0.28
N ASN A 209 -0.63 -23.20 -0.75
CA ASN A 209 0.67 -23.59 -0.22
C ASN A 209 1.74 -22.52 -0.45
N THR A 210 1.64 -21.70 -1.51
CA THR A 210 2.52 -20.55 -1.71
C THR A 210 2.27 -19.43 -0.69
N GLY A 211 1.10 -19.39 -0.07
CA GLY A 211 0.72 -18.35 0.90
C GLY A 211 1.62 -18.32 2.13
N GLU A 212 2.09 -19.48 2.63
CA GLU A 212 3.03 -19.53 3.74
C GLU A 212 4.40 -18.93 3.37
N GLN A 213 4.85 -19.15 2.14
CA GLN A 213 6.11 -18.54 1.65
C GLN A 213 5.94 -17.02 1.52
N GLY A 214 4.81 -16.55 0.98
CA GLY A 214 4.47 -15.13 0.92
C GLY A 214 4.42 -14.48 2.31
N ARG A 215 3.84 -15.17 3.29
CA ARG A 215 3.82 -14.71 4.68
C ARG A 215 5.22 -14.56 5.27
N ARG A 216 6.12 -15.53 5.04
CA ARG A 216 7.52 -15.45 5.49
C ARG A 216 8.28 -14.30 4.82
N LEU A 217 7.97 -13.98 3.56
CA LEU A 217 8.54 -12.82 2.87
C LEU A 217 8.05 -11.49 3.45
N ARG A 218 6.82 -11.42 3.95
CA ARG A 218 6.26 -10.24 4.57
C ARG A 218 6.68 -10.05 6.01
N GLU A 219 6.53 -11.10 6.84
CA GLU A 219 6.79 -11.04 8.29
C GLU A 219 8.27 -11.25 8.64
N GLY A 220 9.07 -11.75 7.71
CA GLY A 220 10.45 -12.17 7.95
C GLY A 220 10.56 -13.56 8.59
N ILE A 221 11.72 -14.17 8.41
CA ILE A 221 12.07 -15.43 9.06
C ILE A 221 12.56 -15.10 10.48
N LYS A 222 11.83 -15.54 11.49
CA LYS A 222 12.19 -15.29 12.89
C LYS A 222 13.29 -16.23 13.36
N ILE A 223 14.41 -15.68 13.79
CA ILE A 223 15.58 -16.41 14.30
C ILE A 223 15.87 -15.97 15.73
N CYS A 224 16.08 -16.92 16.61
CA CYS A 224 16.46 -16.67 17.99
C CYS A 224 17.87 -17.20 18.26
N LEU A 225 18.76 -16.35 18.79
CA LEU A 225 20.11 -16.75 19.19
C LEU A 225 20.08 -17.26 20.63
N THR A 226 20.28 -18.57 20.80
CA THR A 226 20.30 -19.23 22.11
C THR A 226 21.65 -19.84 22.42
N GLY A 227 22.00 -19.96 23.69
CA GLY A 227 23.26 -20.60 24.13
C GLY A 227 23.72 -20.09 25.48
N ALA A 228 24.77 -20.74 26.05
CA ALA A 228 25.33 -20.38 27.34
C ALA A 228 25.85 -18.94 27.40
N PRO A 229 26.00 -18.32 28.59
CA PRO A 229 26.63 -17.01 28.72
C PRO A 229 28.05 -17.00 28.13
N ASN A 230 28.44 -15.85 27.53
CA ASN A 230 29.82 -15.61 27.02
C ASN A 230 30.32 -16.52 25.89
N VAL A 231 29.44 -17.23 25.15
CA VAL A 231 29.82 -18.05 24.00
C VAL A 231 29.92 -17.31 22.67
N GLY A 232 29.75 -15.96 22.66
CA GLY A 232 29.90 -15.17 21.45
C GLY A 232 28.57 -14.82 20.75
N LYS A 233 27.40 -15.01 21.39
CA LYS A 233 26.07 -14.67 20.80
C LYS A 233 25.99 -13.22 20.31
N SER A 234 26.33 -12.27 21.17
CA SER A 234 26.32 -10.83 20.84
C SER A 234 27.37 -10.48 19.78
N SER A 235 28.51 -11.15 19.75
CA SER A 235 29.50 -10.99 18.69
C SER A 235 28.98 -11.47 17.33
N LEU A 236 28.30 -12.61 17.30
CA LEU A 236 27.64 -13.14 16.10
C LEU A 236 26.50 -12.22 15.66
N PHE A 237 25.66 -11.77 16.60
CA PHE A 237 24.59 -10.82 16.34
C PHE A 237 25.12 -9.54 15.69
N ASN A 238 26.13 -8.92 16.29
CA ASN A 238 26.75 -7.72 15.75
C ASN A 238 27.40 -7.93 14.38
N ALA A 239 28.06 -9.07 14.16
CA ALA A 239 28.67 -9.41 12.88
C ALA A 239 27.60 -9.56 11.77
N LEU A 240 26.47 -10.18 12.06
CA LEU A 240 25.35 -10.33 11.13
C LEU A 240 24.74 -8.96 10.78
N LEU A 241 24.59 -8.08 11.78
CA LEU A 241 24.07 -6.73 11.57
C LEU A 241 25.02 -5.86 10.74
N GLN A 242 26.31 -5.91 10.98
CA GLN A 242 27.30 -5.12 10.23
C GLN A 242 27.32 -5.46 8.74
N GLN A 243 27.12 -6.72 8.37
CA GLN A 243 27.17 -7.16 6.97
C GLN A 243 25.85 -7.03 6.23
N ASN A 244 24.69 -7.07 6.92
CA ASN A 244 23.39 -7.28 6.29
C ASN A 244 22.30 -6.33 6.82
N ARG A 245 22.67 -5.22 7.47
CA ARG A 245 21.68 -4.29 8.02
C ARG A 245 20.76 -3.77 6.91
N ALA A 246 19.47 -4.08 7.00
CA ALA A 246 18.47 -3.42 6.17
C ALA A 246 18.49 -1.90 6.47
N ILE A 247 18.29 -1.07 5.45
CA ILE A 247 18.18 0.38 5.64
C ILE A 247 16.84 0.59 6.37
N VAL A 248 16.87 0.58 7.69
CA VAL A 248 15.66 0.79 8.51
C VAL A 248 15.59 2.26 8.89
N THR A 249 14.53 2.93 8.50
CA THR A 249 14.10 4.15 9.17
C THR A 249 13.51 3.73 10.53
N PRO A 250 13.93 4.34 11.66
CA PRO A 250 13.38 4.01 12.97
C PRO A 250 11.89 4.32 12.98
N HIS A 251 11.03 3.29 13.11
CA HIS A 251 9.62 3.51 13.41
C HIS A 251 9.50 3.98 14.86
N PRO A 252 8.90 5.16 15.12
CA PRO A 252 8.61 5.58 16.48
C PRO A 252 7.47 4.68 17.01
N GLY A 253 7.74 3.85 18.00
CA GLY A 253 6.69 3.12 18.72
C GLY A 253 7.00 1.70 19.19
N THR A 254 8.16 1.10 18.87
CA THR A 254 8.51 -0.29 19.24
C THR A 254 9.57 -0.39 20.34
N THR A 255 9.68 0.61 21.22
CA THR A 255 10.53 0.52 22.38
C THR A 255 9.76 -0.08 23.55
N ARG A 256 9.71 -1.44 23.63
CA ARG A 256 9.58 -2.17 24.91
C ARG A 256 10.02 -3.63 24.72
N ASP A 257 11.10 -3.98 25.37
CA ASP A 257 11.49 -5.27 25.96
C ASP A 257 12.25 -6.32 25.15
N TYR A 258 12.51 -6.17 23.81
CA TYR A 258 13.41 -7.09 23.10
C TYR A 258 14.23 -6.31 22.08
N LEU A 259 15.55 -6.65 21.97
CA LEU A 259 16.35 -6.20 20.82
C LEU A 259 15.94 -7.06 19.61
N GLU A 260 14.94 -6.57 18.89
CA GLU A 260 14.47 -7.12 17.62
C GLU A 260 15.14 -6.32 16.50
N GLU A 261 15.97 -6.98 15.71
CA GLU A 261 16.63 -6.35 14.56
C GLU A 261 16.30 -7.09 13.27
N CYS A 262 15.96 -6.31 12.26
CA CYS A 262 15.65 -6.82 10.93
C CYS A 262 16.87 -6.70 10.02
N LEU A 263 17.17 -7.77 9.29
CA LEU A 263 18.24 -7.79 8.31
C LEU A 263 17.82 -8.52 7.04
N SER A 264 18.53 -8.27 5.95
CA SER A 264 18.31 -8.92 4.68
C SER A 264 19.41 -9.96 4.43
N LEU A 265 19.09 -11.25 4.51
CA LEU A 265 19.98 -12.33 4.15
C LEU A 265 19.66 -12.87 2.75
N ASN A 266 20.57 -12.70 1.80
CA ASN A 266 20.37 -13.08 0.40
C ASN A 266 19.05 -12.56 -0.20
N GLY A 267 18.62 -11.36 0.22
CA GLY A 267 17.37 -10.74 -0.25
C GLY A 267 16.12 -11.21 0.49
N PHE A 268 16.23 -12.08 1.50
CA PHE A 268 15.11 -12.50 2.36
C PHE A 268 15.10 -11.72 3.66
N PRO A 269 13.94 -11.27 4.15
CA PRO A 269 13.83 -10.58 5.43
C PRO A 269 14.01 -11.59 6.57
N VAL A 270 14.88 -11.25 7.52
CA VAL A 270 15.16 -12.05 8.71
C VAL A 270 15.05 -11.16 9.94
N VAL A 271 14.27 -11.60 10.91
CA VAL A 271 14.10 -10.94 12.21
C VAL A 271 14.88 -11.74 13.25
N ILE A 272 15.93 -11.13 13.82
CA ILE A 272 16.75 -11.78 14.84
C ILE A 272 16.38 -11.24 16.22
N TYR A 273 16.12 -12.17 17.14
CA TYR A 273 15.88 -11.90 18.55
C TYR A 273 17.14 -12.22 19.37
N ASP A 274 17.66 -11.22 20.09
CA ASP A 274 18.72 -11.46 21.09
C ASP A 274 18.09 -11.87 22.42
N THR A 275 18.32 -13.11 22.84
CA THR A 275 17.84 -13.62 24.12
C THR A 275 18.70 -13.20 25.33
N ALA A 276 19.81 -12.49 25.12
CA ALA A 276 20.66 -12.00 26.21
C ALA A 276 19.97 -10.92 27.08
N GLY A 277 18.88 -10.30 26.58
CA GLY A 277 18.01 -9.39 27.31
C GLY A 277 16.87 -10.06 28.10
N LEU A 278 16.69 -11.38 27.97
CA LEU A 278 15.71 -12.16 28.72
C LEU A 278 16.29 -12.60 30.08
N ARG A 279 16.34 -11.67 31.04
CA ARG A 279 16.55 -11.97 32.46
C ARG A 279 15.40 -11.44 33.30
#